data_fb3fe5beaecdcb8db07ebcbacac375ab
#
_entry.id   fb3fe5beaecdcb8db07ebcbacac375ab
#
_cell.length_a   1.000
_cell.length_b   1.000
_cell.length_c   1.000
_cell.angle_alpha   90.00
_cell.angle_beta   90.00
_cell.angle_gamma   90.00
#
_symmetry.space_group_name_H-M   'P 1'
#
loop_
_entity.id
_entity.type
_entity.pdbx_description
1 polymer ?
#
loop_
_entity_poly.entity_id
_entity_poly.type
_entity_poly.pdbx_seq_one_letter_code
_entity_poly.pdbx_strand_id
1 'polypeptide(L)'
;MTTVTFHAEGSRIVSFEVQGHSGYAPEGEDIVCAAVTSAVRLAEGAVNDVLGLEAAVKVRQKDAYLSLKLPAKLGQTAESTCQTLMTALMVHFAQLHEEYP
;
A
#
# COMPACT_ATOMS: atom_id res chain seq x y z
N MET A 1 13.89 -7.85 3.80
CA MET A 1 13.68 -6.68 2.91
C MET A 1 12.23 -6.59 2.50
N THR A 2 11.66 -5.41 2.57
CA THR A 2 10.27 -5.19 2.20
C THR A 2 10.20 -4.67 0.78
N THR A 3 9.34 -5.27 -0.04
CA THR A 3 9.15 -4.86 -1.43
C THR A 3 7.71 -4.37 -1.59
N VAL A 4 7.55 -3.19 -2.16
CA VAL A 4 6.24 -2.64 -2.48
C VAL A 4 6.14 -2.48 -3.99
N THR A 5 5.08 -3.03 -4.58
CA THR A 5 4.87 -2.97 -6.02
C THR A 5 3.52 -2.31 -6.29
N PHE A 6 3.52 -1.30 -7.15
CA PHE A 6 2.29 -0.67 -7.61
C PHE A 6 2.00 -1.12 -9.03
N HIS A 7 0.74 -1.40 -9.31
CA HIS A 7 0.30 -1.79 -10.65
C HIS A 7 -0.60 -0.72 -11.22
N ALA A 8 -0.36 -0.34 -12.47
CA ALA A 8 -1.14 0.69 -13.14
C ALA A 8 -1.64 0.21 -14.48
N GLU A 9 -2.81 0.70 -14.89
CA GLU A 9 -3.34 0.53 -16.23
C GLU A 9 -3.47 1.94 -16.80
N GLY A 10 -2.63 2.25 -17.78
CA GLY A 10 -2.54 3.62 -18.27
C GLY A 10 -2.05 4.54 -17.15
N SER A 11 -2.79 5.60 -16.90
CA SER A 11 -2.46 6.54 -15.82
C SER A 11 -3.13 6.20 -14.50
N ARG A 12 -3.91 5.11 -14.45
CA ARG A 12 -4.65 4.73 -13.25
C ARG A 12 -3.86 3.69 -12.45
N ILE A 13 -3.60 4.00 -11.17
CA ILE A 13 -3.03 3.01 -10.26
C ILE A 13 -4.17 2.12 -9.79
N VAL A 14 -4.09 0.82 -10.11
CA VAL A 14 -5.19 -0.10 -9.85
C VAL A 14 -5.00 -0.92 -8.59
N SER A 15 -3.75 -1.15 -8.19
CA SER A 15 -3.48 -1.98 -7.00
C SER A 15 -2.06 -1.77 -6.51
N PHE A 16 -1.82 -2.25 -5.29
CA PHE A 16 -0.46 -2.38 -4.80
C PHE A 16 -0.33 -3.66 -3.99
N GLU A 17 0.90 -4.12 -3.85
CA GLU A 17 1.20 -5.24 -2.96
C GLU A 17 2.48 -4.98 -2.20
N VAL A 18 2.49 -5.44 -0.96
CA VAL A 18 3.64 -5.37 -0.08
C VAL A 18 4.03 -6.78 0.27
N GLN A 19 5.32 -7.10 0.15
CA GLN A 19 5.77 -8.45 0.41
C GLN A 19 7.07 -8.46 1.20
N GLY A 20 7.18 -9.43 2.10
CA GLY A 20 8.31 -9.80 2.73
C GLY A 20 8.66 -9.02 3.85
N HIS A 21 9.11 -9.50 4.81
CA HIS A 21 10.18 -9.53 5.45
C HIS A 21 10.31 -10.63 6.34
N SER A 22 11.19 -10.70 7.07
CA SER A 22 11.40 -11.78 7.96
C SER A 22 11.52 -11.32 9.36
N GLY A 23 11.29 -12.15 10.30
CA GLY A 23 11.50 -11.87 11.69
C GLY A 23 12.95 -11.68 12.10
N TYR A 24 13.88 -11.82 11.16
CA TYR A 24 15.30 -11.66 11.45
C TYR A 24 15.87 -10.40 10.82
N ALA A 25 15.01 -9.44 10.51
CA ALA A 25 15.48 -8.19 9.91
C ALA A 25 16.45 -7.46 10.86
N PRO A 26 17.50 -6.83 10.34
CA PRO A 26 18.32 -5.93 11.14
C PRO A 26 17.48 -4.82 11.74
N GLU A 27 17.98 -4.25 12.83
CA GLU A 27 17.23 -3.27 13.60
C GLU A 27 16.62 -2.15 12.75
N GLY A 28 17.36 -1.63 11.76
CA GLY A 28 16.85 -0.57 10.90
C GLY A 28 15.72 -1.01 9.99
N GLU A 29 15.70 -2.29 9.60
CA GLU A 29 14.65 -2.82 8.74
C GLU A 29 13.34 -3.03 9.49
N ASP A 30 13.38 -3.29 10.80
CA ASP A 30 12.16 -3.39 11.59
C ASP A 30 11.40 -2.07 11.63
N ILE A 31 12.12 -0.96 11.70
CA ILE A 31 11.52 0.36 11.66
C ILE A 31 10.85 0.60 10.31
N VAL A 32 11.52 0.23 9.22
CA VAL A 32 10.96 0.37 7.87
C VAL A 32 9.72 -0.50 7.71
N CYS A 33 9.76 -1.75 8.16
CA CYS A 33 8.60 -2.64 8.10
C CYS A 33 7.41 -2.07 8.85
N ALA A 34 7.64 -1.51 10.03
CA ALA A 34 6.57 -0.90 10.82
C ALA A 34 6.00 0.32 10.11
N ALA A 35 6.85 1.16 9.52
CA ALA A 35 6.42 2.35 8.80
C ALA A 35 5.59 1.97 7.57
N VAL A 36 6.04 0.99 6.80
CA VAL A 36 5.31 0.51 5.62
C VAL A 36 3.96 -0.06 6.02
N THR A 37 3.92 -0.90 7.05
CA THR A 37 2.68 -1.51 7.52
C THR A 37 1.69 -0.46 7.98
N SER A 38 2.15 0.54 8.72
CA SER A 38 1.28 1.61 9.19
C SER A 38 0.69 2.40 8.03
N ALA A 39 1.50 2.74 7.03
CA ALA A 39 1.02 3.49 5.87
C ALA A 39 0.01 2.68 5.06
N VAL A 40 0.26 1.39 4.88
CA VAL A 40 -0.65 0.50 4.15
C VAL A 40 -1.98 0.37 4.87
N ARG A 41 -1.96 0.24 6.20
CA ARG A 41 -3.19 0.16 6.98
C ARG A 41 -3.99 1.46 6.91
N LEU A 42 -3.30 2.60 6.89
CA LEU A 42 -3.96 3.88 6.71
C LEU A 42 -4.67 3.93 5.36
N ALA A 43 -4.00 3.52 4.30
CA ALA A 43 -4.58 3.51 2.96
C ALA A 43 -5.79 2.58 2.88
N GLU A 44 -5.67 1.38 3.43
CA GLU A 44 -6.77 0.43 3.46
C GLU A 44 -7.97 0.99 4.23
N GLY A 45 -7.73 1.55 5.40
CA GLY A 45 -8.79 2.17 6.20
C GLY A 45 -9.46 3.32 5.47
N ALA A 46 -8.69 4.17 4.80
CA ALA A 46 -9.25 5.28 4.05
C ALA A 46 -10.17 4.78 2.93
N VAL A 47 -9.73 3.78 2.17
CA VAL A 47 -10.51 3.27 1.04
C VAL A 47 -11.73 2.47 1.50
N ASN A 48 -11.55 1.58 2.45
CA ASN A 48 -12.62 0.64 2.81
C ASN A 48 -13.49 1.11 3.97
N ASP A 49 -12.89 1.74 4.99
CA ASP A 49 -13.67 2.14 6.17
C ASP A 49 -14.22 3.56 6.05
N VAL A 50 -13.43 4.50 5.53
CA VAL A 50 -13.87 5.88 5.41
C VAL A 50 -14.68 6.09 4.15
N LEU A 51 -14.16 5.65 2.99
CA LEU A 51 -14.88 5.80 1.72
C LEU A 51 -15.86 4.67 1.44
N GLY A 52 -15.72 3.53 2.10
CA GLY A 52 -16.65 2.41 1.95
C GLY A 52 -16.64 1.75 0.59
N LEU A 53 -15.51 1.68 -0.08
CA LEU A 53 -15.45 1.26 -1.49
C LEU A 53 -15.29 -0.24 -1.67
N GLU A 54 -15.06 -1.01 -0.60
CA GLU A 54 -14.94 -2.47 -0.68
C GLU A 54 -13.84 -2.93 -1.64
N ALA A 55 -12.67 -2.29 -1.57
CA ALA A 55 -11.51 -2.75 -2.32
C ALA A 55 -11.09 -4.13 -1.83
N ALA A 56 -10.65 -4.98 -2.75
CA ALA A 56 -10.23 -6.33 -2.41
C ALA A 56 -8.89 -6.30 -1.69
N VAL A 57 -8.84 -6.88 -0.50
CA VAL A 57 -7.62 -6.95 0.31
C VAL A 57 -7.28 -8.41 0.54
N LYS A 58 -6.02 -8.77 0.30
CA LYS A 58 -5.51 -10.11 0.59
C LYS A 58 -4.34 -9.99 1.56
N VAL A 59 -4.37 -10.81 2.60
CA VAL A 59 -3.31 -10.82 3.60
C VAL A 59 -2.83 -12.25 3.79
N ARG A 60 -1.51 -12.45 3.78
CA ARG A 60 -0.88 -13.70 4.16
C ARG A 60 0.18 -13.38 5.20
N GLN A 61 -0.12 -13.67 6.45
CA GLN A 61 0.81 -13.36 7.54
C GLN A 61 2.11 -14.14 7.42
N LYS A 62 2.04 -15.36 6.91
CA LYS A 62 3.21 -16.22 6.77
C LYS A 62 4.30 -15.57 5.92
N ASP A 63 3.91 -14.87 4.86
CA ASP A 63 4.85 -14.24 3.92
C ASP A 63 4.99 -12.74 4.16
N ALA A 64 4.34 -12.23 5.20
CA ALA A 64 4.22 -10.78 5.40
C ALA A 64 3.72 -10.10 4.12
N TYR A 65 2.67 -10.66 3.54
CA TYR A 65 2.12 -10.19 2.26
C TYR A 65 0.78 -9.49 2.49
N LEU A 66 0.60 -8.37 1.84
CA LEU A 66 -0.67 -7.67 1.80
C LEU A 66 -0.85 -7.04 0.43
N SER A 67 -2.03 -7.17 -0.16
CA SER A 67 -2.36 -6.48 -1.39
C SER A 67 -3.71 -5.82 -1.28
N LEU A 68 -3.87 -4.73 -2.01
CA LEU A 68 -5.13 -4.02 -2.13
C LEU A 68 -5.38 -3.72 -3.59
N LYS A 69 -6.57 -4.07 -4.08
CA LYS A 69 -6.97 -3.81 -5.46
C LYS A 69 -8.24 -2.99 -5.46
N LEU A 70 -8.20 -1.83 -6.13
CA LEU A 70 -9.36 -0.96 -6.25
C LEU A 70 -10.43 -1.60 -7.13
N PRO A 71 -11.72 -1.31 -6.87
CA PRO A 71 -12.79 -1.74 -7.78
C PRO A 71 -12.54 -1.19 -9.18
N ALA A 72 -12.97 -1.95 -10.20
CA ALA A 72 -12.77 -1.56 -11.60
C ALA A 72 -13.50 -0.28 -11.96
N LYS A 73 -14.66 -0.06 -11.37
CA LYS A 73 -15.47 1.12 -11.66
C LYS A 73 -15.78 1.86 -10.39
N LEU A 74 -15.37 3.12 -10.34
CA LEU A 74 -15.67 4.02 -9.24
C LEU A 74 -16.27 5.30 -9.80
N GLY A 75 -17.12 5.95 -8.99
CA GLY A 75 -17.59 7.26 -9.34
C GLY A 75 -16.42 8.24 -9.44
N GLN A 76 -16.63 9.36 -10.14
CA GLN A 76 -15.55 10.29 -10.42
C GLN A 76 -14.85 10.81 -9.16
N THR A 77 -15.62 11.16 -8.13
CA THR A 77 -15.06 11.67 -6.88
C THR A 77 -14.26 10.61 -6.15
N ALA A 78 -14.82 9.40 -6.05
CA ALA A 78 -14.13 8.29 -5.39
C ALA A 78 -12.86 7.91 -6.13
N GLU A 79 -12.91 7.87 -7.44
CA GLU A 79 -11.74 7.56 -8.26
C GLU A 79 -10.64 8.58 -8.03
N SER A 80 -10.97 9.88 -8.08
CA SER A 80 -9.99 10.94 -7.87
C SER A 80 -9.35 10.85 -6.49
N THR A 81 -10.16 10.61 -5.46
CA THR A 81 -9.67 10.49 -4.09
C THR A 81 -8.73 9.29 -3.96
N CYS A 82 -9.12 8.14 -4.54
CA CYS A 82 -8.28 6.94 -4.48
C CYS A 82 -6.96 7.15 -5.20
N GLN A 83 -6.96 7.81 -6.36
CA GLN A 83 -5.71 8.06 -7.07
C GLN A 83 -4.80 9.00 -6.29
N THR A 84 -5.36 9.97 -5.59
CA THR A 84 -4.58 10.83 -4.70
C THR A 84 -3.95 10.03 -3.58
N LEU A 85 -4.73 9.15 -2.93
CA LEU A 85 -4.22 8.30 -1.86
C LEU A 85 -3.13 7.36 -2.35
N MET A 86 -3.33 6.72 -3.50
CA MET A 86 -2.34 5.79 -4.06
C MET A 86 -1.05 6.50 -4.43
N THR A 87 -1.17 7.69 -5.01
CA THR A 87 0.00 8.49 -5.37
C THR A 87 0.75 8.95 -4.14
N ALA A 88 0.02 9.40 -3.11
CA ALA A 88 0.63 9.80 -1.85
C ALA A 88 1.38 8.64 -1.19
N LEU A 89 0.80 7.45 -1.23
CA LEU A 89 1.42 6.26 -0.67
C LEU A 89 2.71 5.93 -1.41
N MET A 90 2.68 6.01 -2.74
CA MET A 90 3.86 5.75 -3.57
C MET A 90 4.98 6.75 -3.28
N VAL A 91 4.63 8.03 -3.17
CA VAL A 91 5.60 9.08 -2.82
C VAL A 91 6.19 8.83 -1.44
N HIS A 92 5.35 8.46 -0.48
CA HIS A 92 5.79 8.18 0.88
C HIS A 92 6.81 7.03 0.92
N PHE A 93 6.54 5.95 0.19
CA PHE A 93 7.47 4.82 0.14
C PHE A 93 8.78 5.20 -0.55
N ALA A 94 8.75 6.06 -1.56
CA ALA A 94 9.97 6.55 -2.16
C ALA A 94 10.81 7.35 -1.16
N GLN A 95 10.16 8.16 -0.32
CA GLN A 95 10.83 8.91 0.73
C GLN A 95 11.45 7.99 1.78
N LEU A 96 10.71 6.94 2.17
CA LEU A 96 11.23 5.95 3.11
C LEU A 96 12.46 5.24 2.54
N HIS A 97 12.44 4.94 1.25
CA HIS A 97 13.57 4.28 0.62
C HIS A 97 14.81 5.17 0.64
N GLU A 98 14.64 6.47 0.47
CA GLU A 98 15.76 7.41 0.55
C GLU A 98 16.31 7.53 1.98
N GLU A 99 15.43 7.49 3.00
CA GLU A 99 15.85 7.61 4.38
C GLU A 99 16.50 6.34 4.90
N TYR A 100 16.06 5.17 4.41
CA TYR A 100 16.54 3.86 4.88
C TYR A 100 16.91 3.01 3.66
N PRO A 101 17.96 3.39 2.93
CA PRO A 101 18.32 2.68 1.69
C PRO A 101 18.91 1.27 1.90
#